data_1285db1a17cec96ceea639253936514e
#
_entry.id   1285db1a17cec96ceea639253936514e
#
_cell.length_a   1.000
_cell.length_b   1.000
_cell.length_c   1.000
_cell.angle_alpha   90.00
_cell.angle_beta   90.00
_cell.angle_gamma   90.00
#
_symmetry.space_group_name_H-M   'P 1'
#
loop_
_entity.id
_entity.type
_entity.pdbx_description
1 polymer ?
#
loop_
_entity_poly.entity_id
_entity_poly.type
_entity_poly.pdbx_seq_one_letter_code
_entity_poly.pdbx_strand_id
1 'polypeptide(L)'
;MVLPAMFGAKEPHVIGFEPCHCPEAERERIERMSEENERRAREEAEKRREAYRRAGIRPRFLDAESPMAGGIMAGVREGRGAYVFGPVGTGKTHLASAVARMAVDDGMRVRVTDMPGIIARLKSTFGTQASEEDVLSGLSRCGLLVIDDLGKEPPTDWTLTQVFRVVNDRYETMRPVVVTSQYDLKALGGRLSRNGDIDIALAIVSRLSEMCAKHEMRGADRRLHGQG
;
A
#
# COMPACT_ATOMS: atom_id res chain seq x y z
N MET A 1 -6.05 -52.43 -2.79
CA MET A 1 -6.03 -53.76 -2.13
C MET A 1 -7.28 -53.88 -1.26
N VAL A 2 -8.12 -54.88 -1.51
CA VAL A 2 -9.32 -55.14 -0.70
C VAL A 2 -9.01 -56.31 0.21
N LEU A 3 -9.04 -56.10 1.52
CA LEU A 3 -8.92 -57.21 2.48
C LEU A 3 -10.30 -57.84 2.73
N PRO A 4 -10.36 -59.18 2.90
CA PRO A 4 -11.62 -59.84 3.26
C PRO A 4 -12.09 -59.37 4.63
N ALA A 5 -13.41 -59.40 4.85
CA ALA A 5 -14.03 -59.02 6.11
C ALA A 5 -13.40 -59.79 7.28
N MET A 6 -12.88 -59.04 8.26
CA MET A 6 -12.43 -59.64 9.52
C MET A 6 -13.63 -60.17 10.32
N PHE A 7 -13.40 -61.16 11.19
CA PHE A 7 -14.41 -61.84 11.97
C PHE A 7 -15.37 -60.82 12.66
N GLY A 8 -16.64 -60.79 12.19
CA GLY A 8 -17.69 -59.94 12.72
C GLY A 8 -18.03 -58.70 11.89
N ALA A 9 -17.29 -58.36 10.84
CA ALA A 9 -17.64 -57.26 9.93
C ALA A 9 -18.60 -57.72 8.83
N LYS A 10 -19.68 -57.00 8.64
CA LYS A 10 -20.71 -57.33 7.63
C LYS A 10 -20.30 -56.92 6.21
N GLU A 11 -19.28 -56.13 6.03
CA GLU A 11 -18.84 -55.61 4.73
C GLU A 11 -17.28 -55.53 4.66
N PRO A 12 -16.68 -55.73 3.47
CA PRO A 12 -15.24 -55.64 3.27
C PRO A 12 -14.77 -54.16 3.48
N HIS A 13 -13.74 -53.96 4.29
CA HIS A 13 -13.13 -52.65 4.49
C HIS A 13 -12.10 -52.35 3.42
N VAL A 14 -12.26 -51.23 2.73
CA VAL A 14 -11.26 -50.70 1.82
C VAL A 14 -10.19 -49.96 2.65
N ILE A 15 -8.98 -50.52 2.72
CA ILE A 15 -7.86 -49.95 3.51
C ILE A 15 -7.04 -48.97 2.70
N GLY A 16 -7.12 -48.97 1.39
CA GLY A 16 -6.47 -48.04 0.50
C GLY A 16 -6.53 -48.50 -0.98
N PHE A 17 -6.39 -47.57 -1.87
CA PHE A 17 -6.16 -47.81 -3.28
C PHE A 17 -4.71 -47.43 -3.62
N GLU A 18 -3.97 -48.36 -4.19
CA GLU A 18 -2.74 -48.01 -4.89
C GLU A 18 -3.12 -47.28 -6.18
N PRO A 19 -2.61 -46.07 -6.45
CA PRO A 19 -2.92 -45.37 -7.66
C PRO A 19 -2.42 -46.16 -8.89
N CYS A 20 -3.21 -46.20 -9.95
CA CYS A 20 -2.79 -46.83 -11.23
C CYS A 20 -1.58 -46.05 -11.77
N HIS A 21 -0.53 -46.79 -12.19
CA HIS A 21 0.68 -46.27 -12.80
C HIS A 21 0.67 -46.36 -14.34
N CYS A 22 -0.51 -46.60 -14.97
CA CYS A 22 -0.60 -46.56 -16.42
C CYS A 22 -0.40 -45.14 -16.96
N PRO A 23 0.10 -44.98 -18.20
CA PRO A 23 0.38 -43.66 -18.79
C PRO A 23 -0.84 -42.73 -18.84
N GLU A 24 -2.03 -43.27 -18.92
CA GLU A 24 -3.29 -42.52 -18.97
C GLU A 24 -3.63 -41.93 -17.58
N ALA A 25 -3.57 -42.75 -16.53
CA ALA A 25 -3.78 -42.29 -15.15
C ALA A 25 -2.71 -41.31 -14.70
N GLU A 26 -1.50 -41.40 -15.22
CA GLU A 26 -0.41 -40.43 -14.98
C GLU A 26 -0.74 -39.08 -15.62
N ARG A 27 -1.21 -39.08 -16.90
CA ARG A 27 -1.65 -37.86 -17.60
C ARG A 27 -2.80 -37.16 -16.87
N GLU A 28 -3.85 -37.90 -16.50
CA GLU A 28 -4.98 -37.35 -15.75
C GLU A 28 -4.57 -36.77 -14.38
N ARG A 29 -3.56 -37.36 -13.75
CA ARG A 29 -3.03 -36.86 -12.46
C ARG A 29 -2.28 -35.56 -12.64
N ILE A 30 -1.42 -35.46 -13.65
CA ILE A 30 -0.68 -34.26 -14.02
C ILE A 30 -1.67 -33.14 -14.37
N GLU A 31 -2.67 -33.42 -15.16
CA GLU A 31 -3.70 -32.48 -15.59
C GLU A 31 -4.48 -31.92 -14.38
N ARG A 32 -4.97 -32.79 -13.49
CA ARG A 32 -5.65 -32.39 -12.25
C ARG A 32 -4.75 -31.55 -11.33
N MET A 33 -3.47 -31.92 -11.18
CA MET A 33 -2.52 -31.15 -10.39
C MET A 33 -2.26 -29.78 -11.02
N SER A 34 -2.19 -29.70 -12.35
CA SER A 34 -2.03 -28.42 -13.06
C SER A 34 -3.24 -27.51 -12.84
N GLU A 35 -4.46 -28.04 -13.03
CA GLU A 35 -5.70 -27.30 -12.79
C GLU A 35 -5.84 -26.83 -11.34
N GLU A 36 -5.49 -27.69 -10.38
CA GLU A 36 -5.53 -27.34 -8.96
C GLU A 36 -4.51 -26.25 -8.62
N ASN A 37 -3.29 -26.33 -9.16
CA ASN A 37 -2.25 -25.33 -8.99
C ASN A 37 -2.67 -23.97 -9.60
N GLU A 38 -3.23 -23.99 -10.81
CA GLU A 38 -3.77 -22.78 -11.43
C GLU A 38 -4.90 -22.15 -10.61
N ARG A 39 -5.83 -22.95 -10.10
CA ARG A 39 -6.91 -22.48 -9.25
C ARG A 39 -6.35 -21.83 -7.97
N ARG A 40 -5.42 -22.49 -7.28
CA ARG A 40 -4.75 -21.96 -6.09
C ARG A 40 -4.02 -20.64 -6.38
N ALA A 41 -3.28 -20.58 -7.50
CA ALA A 41 -2.59 -19.37 -7.92
C ALA A 41 -3.56 -18.20 -8.18
N ARG A 42 -4.71 -18.46 -8.82
CA ARG A 42 -5.76 -17.46 -9.03
C ARG A 42 -6.38 -16.97 -7.71
N GLU A 43 -6.68 -17.89 -6.79
CA GLU A 43 -7.23 -17.56 -5.46
C GLU A 43 -6.22 -16.72 -4.64
N GLU A 44 -4.95 -17.07 -4.67
CA GLU A 44 -3.89 -16.31 -4.00
C GLU A 44 -3.70 -14.92 -4.61
N ALA A 45 -3.71 -14.82 -5.95
CA ALA A 45 -3.63 -13.55 -6.65
C ALA A 45 -4.82 -12.63 -6.29
N GLU A 46 -6.04 -13.16 -6.23
CA GLU A 46 -7.21 -12.36 -5.85
C GLU A 46 -7.17 -11.93 -4.36
N LYS A 47 -6.76 -12.81 -3.45
CA LYS A 47 -6.53 -12.45 -2.04
C LYS A 47 -5.51 -11.33 -1.89
N ARG A 48 -4.42 -11.38 -2.68
CA ARG A 48 -3.39 -10.34 -2.72
C ARG A 48 -3.96 -9.02 -3.24
N ARG A 49 -4.70 -9.05 -4.35
CA ARG A 49 -5.36 -7.85 -4.90
C ARG A 49 -6.35 -7.22 -3.93
N GLU A 50 -7.09 -8.04 -3.21
CA GLU A 50 -8.00 -7.56 -2.17
C GLU A 50 -7.25 -6.91 -1.00
N ALA A 51 -6.11 -7.46 -0.58
CA ALA A 51 -5.25 -6.84 0.43
C ALA A 51 -4.73 -5.46 -0.03
N TYR A 52 -4.36 -5.32 -1.31
CA TYR A 52 -3.97 -4.03 -1.90
C TYR A 52 -5.13 -3.01 -1.88
N ARG A 53 -6.36 -3.43 -2.23
CA ARG A 53 -7.56 -2.57 -2.17
C ARG A 53 -7.83 -2.11 -0.74
N ARG A 54 -7.74 -3.01 0.25
CA ARG A 54 -7.90 -2.68 1.69
C ARG A 54 -6.84 -1.71 2.20
N ALA A 55 -5.63 -1.78 1.67
CA ALA A 55 -4.57 -0.82 1.95
C ALA A 55 -4.87 0.58 1.36
N GLY A 56 -5.82 0.70 0.44
CA GLY A 56 -6.19 1.94 -0.24
C GLY A 56 -5.49 2.15 -1.58
N ILE A 57 -4.83 1.13 -2.13
CA ILE A 57 -4.24 1.20 -3.47
C ILE A 57 -5.38 1.25 -4.50
N ARG A 58 -5.36 2.29 -5.34
CA ARG A 58 -6.41 2.51 -6.34
C ARG A 58 -6.38 1.41 -7.42
N PRO A 59 -7.52 1.02 -8.01
CA PRO A 59 -7.61 -0.05 -9.01
C PRO A 59 -6.59 0.04 -10.14
N ARG A 60 -6.34 1.26 -10.64
CA ARG A 60 -5.36 1.53 -11.71
C ARG A 60 -3.93 1.13 -11.34
N PHE A 61 -3.59 1.03 -10.05
CA PHE A 61 -2.23 0.80 -9.55
C PHE A 61 -2.07 -0.54 -8.84
N LEU A 62 -3.05 -1.44 -8.95
CA LEU A 62 -2.98 -2.77 -8.33
C LEU A 62 -1.83 -3.62 -8.89
N ASP A 63 -1.39 -3.33 -10.10
CA ASP A 63 -0.28 -4.02 -10.78
C ASP A 63 0.94 -3.09 -10.94
N ALA A 64 1.00 -1.98 -10.18
CA ALA A 64 2.11 -1.04 -10.27
C ALA A 64 3.44 -1.67 -9.88
N GLU A 65 4.46 -1.49 -10.71
CA GLU A 65 5.84 -1.94 -10.48
C GLU A 65 6.82 -0.84 -10.86
N SER A 66 7.91 -0.72 -10.11
CA SER A 66 8.92 0.29 -10.39
C SER A 66 10.30 -0.20 -9.94
N PRO A 67 11.35 -0.04 -10.77
CA PRO A 67 12.71 -0.38 -10.39
C PRO A 67 13.20 0.36 -9.13
N MET A 68 12.67 1.56 -8.88
CA MET A 68 13.02 2.36 -7.69
C MET A 68 12.33 1.86 -6.41
N ALA A 69 11.25 1.08 -6.51
CA ALA A 69 10.45 0.68 -5.35
C ALA A 69 11.25 -0.16 -4.36
N GLY A 70 12.12 -1.06 -4.84
CA GLY A 70 12.97 -1.90 -3.99
C GLY A 70 13.90 -1.10 -3.08
N GLY A 71 14.54 -0.05 -3.62
CA GLY A 71 15.42 0.82 -2.84
C GLY A 71 14.66 1.63 -1.76
N ILE A 72 13.47 2.13 -2.09
CA ILE A 72 12.62 2.82 -1.12
C ILE A 72 12.13 1.83 -0.04
N MET A 73 11.74 0.62 -0.45
CA MET A 73 11.26 -0.40 0.48
C MET A 73 12.35 -0.86 1.46
N ALA A 74 13.62 -0.92 1.03
CA ALA A 74 14.75 -1.17 1.94
C ALA A 74 14.80 -0.10 3.05
N GLY A 75 14.70 1.18 2.69
CA GLY A 75 14.63 2.26 3.69
C GLY A 75 13.40 2.14 4.60
N VAL A 76 12.24 1.79 4.06
CA VAL A 76 11.00 1.60 4.84
C VAL A 76 11.15 0.51 5.89
N ARG A 77 11.83 -0.60 5.57
CA ARG A 77 12.12 -1.68 6.53
C ARG A 77 13.04 -1.22 7.67
N GLU A 78 13.88 -0.23 7.42
CA GLU A 78 14.75 0.41 8.41
C GLU A 78 14.07 1.57 9.17
N GLY A 79 12.78 1.81 8.95
CA GLY A 79 12.03 2.91 9.55
C GLY A 79 12.18 4.26 8.85
N ARG A 80 12.86 4.32 7.71
CA ARG A 80 13.08 5.55 6.94
C ARG A 80 12.01 5.73 5.88
N GLY A 81 11.37 6.91 5.84
CA GLY A 81 10.40 7.28 4.83
C GLY A 81 11.01 7.67 3.49
N ALA A 82 10.15 8.03 2.53
CA ALA A 82 10.56 8.57 1.24
C ALA A 82 9.69 9.78 0.86
N TYR A 83 10.34 10.84 0.39
CA TYR A 83 9.71 12.01 -0.20
C TYR A 83 9.96 12.02 -1.70
N VAL A 84 8.93 11.66 -2.48
CA VAL A 84 8.99 11.52 -3.94
C VAL A 84 8.39 12.76 -4.57
N PHE A 85 9.17 13.56 -5.29
CA PHE A 85 8.70 14.82 -5.85
C PHE A 85 9.07 14.98 -7.33
N GLY A 86 8.40 15.91 -8.01
CA GLY A 86 8.65 16.23 -9.41
C GLY A 86 7.39 16.59 -10.20
N PRO A 87 7.52 16.91 -11.48
CA PRO A 87 6.40 17.36 -12.33
C PRO A 87 5.23 16.38 -12.40
N VAL A 88 4.08 16.88 -12.86
CA VAL A 88 2.90 16.05 -13.11
C VAL A 88 3.22 14.98 -14.15
N GLY A 89 2.64 13.79 -14.00
CA GLY A 89 2.75 12.71 -14.99
C GLY A 89 4.05 11.89 -14.95
N THR A 90 5.02 12.22 -14.10
CA THR A 90 6.30 11.51 -14.00
C THR A 90 6.23 10.12 -13.34
N GLY A 91 5.05 9.70 -12.83
CA GLY A 91 4.86 8.37 -12.24
C GLY A 91 5.01 8.30 -10.72
N LYS A 92 4.95 9.42 -9.98
CA LYS A 92 5.08 9.45 -8.52
C LYS A 92 4.07 8.55 -7.80
N THR A 93 2.78 8.69 -8.13
CA THR A 93 1.70 7.84 -7.58
C THR A 93 1.91 6.37 -7.91
N HIS A 94 2.39 6.06 -9.12
CA HIS A 94 2.72 4.70 -9.56
C HIS A 94 3.84 4.11 -8.70
N LEU A 95 4.94 4.86 -8.51
CA LEU A 95 6.06 4.45 -7.64
C LEU A 95 5.61 4.24 -6.19
N ALA A 96 4.85 5.19 -5.62
CA ALA A 96 4.34 5.07 -4.27
C ALA A 96 3.40 3.85 -4.10
N SER A 97 2.59 3.56 -5.11
CA SER A 97 1.73 2.37 -5.13
C SER A 97 2.54 1.08 -5.25
N ALA A 98 3.63 1.07 -6.02
CA ALA A 98 4.54 -0.08 -6.11
C ALA A 98 5.21 -0.36 -4.74
N VAL A 99 5.65 0.68 -4.03
CA VAL A 99 6.18 0.55 -2.66
C VAL A 99 5.10 0.03 -1.71
N ALA A 100 3.88 0.56 -1.79
CA ALA A 100 2.76 0.11 -0.95
C ALA A 100 2.43 -1.37 -1.17
N ARG A 101 2.44 -1.84 -2.43
CA ARG A 101 2.26 -3.27 -2.77
C ARG A 101 3.32 -4.13 -2.10
N MET A 102 4.61 -3.78 -2.27
CA MET A 102 5.72 -4.51 -1.65
C MET A 102 5.57 -4.57 -0.13
N ALA A 103 5.17 -3.46 0.50
CA ALA A 103 4.95 -3.43 1.94
C ALA A 103 3.77 -4.32 2.39
N VAL A 104 2.68 -4.40 1.60
CA VAL A 104 1.58 -5.34 1.85
C VAL A 104 2.04 -6.78 1.69
N ASP A 105 2.83 -7.08 0.66
CA ASP A 105 3.39 -8.42 0.42
C ASP A 105 4.37 -8.85 1.54
N ASP A 106 5.07 -7.89 2.15
CA ASP A 106 5.88 -8.10 3.37
C ASP A 106 5.03 -8.26 4.65
N GLY A 107 3.71 -8.26 4.55
CA GLY A 107 2.79 -8.39 5.70
C GLY A 107 2.62 -7.11 6.53
N MET A 108 3.12 -5.97 6.07
CA MET A 108 2.95 -4.71 6.79
C MET A 108 1.50 -4.21 6.73
N ARG A 109 1.04 -3.58 7.80
CA ARG A 109 -0.22 -2.82 7.78
C ARG A 109 0.01 -1.51 7.02
N VAL A 110 -0.50 -1.41 5.81
CA VAL A 110 -0.32 -0.25 4.93
C VAL A 110 -1.62 0.55 4.84
N ARG A 111 -1.49 1.88 4.79
CA ARG A 111 -2.57 2.79 4.43
C ARG A 111 -2.09 3.72 3.33
N VAL A 112 -2.79 3.70 2.19
CA VAL A 112 -2.59 4.64 1.08
C VAL A 112 -3.76 5.62 1.06
N THR A 113 -3.46 6.91 1.05
CA THR A 113 -4.45 8.00 1.04
C THR A 113 -3.84 9.24 0.39
N ASP A 114 -4.66 10.26 0.19
CA ASP A 114 -4.22 11.60 -0.17
C ASP A 114 -4.69 12.62 0.89
N MET A 115 -4.07 13.79 0.94
CA MET A 115 -4.46 14.80 1.92
C MET A 115 -5.92 15.27 1.76
N PRO A 116 -6.44 15.52 0.56
CA PRO A 116 -7.87 15.78 0.38
C PRO A 116 -8.78 14.70 0.98
N GLY A 117 -8.42 13.43 0.84
CA GLY A 117 -9.14 12.29 1.41
C GLY A 117 -9.10 12.26 2.96
N ILE A 118 -7.94 12.55 3.54
CA ILE A 118 -7.82 12.70 5.01
C ILE A 118 -8.71 13.83 5.50
N ILE A 119 -8.61 15.02 4.86
CA ILE A 119 -9.38 16.20 5.20
C ILE A 119 -10.89 15.94 5.08
N ALA A 120 -11.34 15.28 4.01
CA ALA A 120 -12.75 14.91 3.84
C ALA A 120 -13.24 13.99 4.96
N ARG A 121 -12.45 13.00 5.35
CA ARG A 121 -12.77 12.10 6.48
C ARG A 121 -12.84 12.83 7.81
N LEU A 122 -11.90 13.74 8.09
CA LEU A 122 -11.93 14.55 9.31
C LEU A 122 -13.18 15.43 9.34
N LYS A 123 -13.51 16.09 8.22
CA LYS A 123 -14.74 16.89 8.13
C LYS A 123 -16.01 16.05 8.30
N SER A 124 -16.02 14.81 7.86
CA SER A 124 -17.20 13.94 8.01
C SER A 124 -17.47 13.51 9.44
N THR A 125 -16.54 13.73 10.38
CA THR A 125 -16.78 13.50 11.82
C THR A 125 -17.55 14.66 12.47
N PHE A 126 -17.60 15.83 11.84
CA PHE A 126 -18.27 17.01 12.41
C PHE A 126 -19.76 16.76 12.57
N GLY A 127 -20.25 16.98 13.80
CA GLY A 127 -21.65 16.76 14.14
C GLY A 127 -22.09 15.28 14.23
N THR A 128 -21.15 14.34 14.24
CA THR A 128 -21.39 12.90 14.45
C THR A 128 -20.76 12.41 15.76
N GLN A 129 -21.02 11.17 16.12
CA GLN A 129 -20.35 10.51 17.27
C GLN A 129 -18.93 10.01 16.93
N ALA A 130 -18.53 10.01 15.65
CA ALA A 130 -17.19 9.66 15.24
C ALA A 130 -16.20 10.77 15.64
N SER A 131 -15.04 10.40 16.16
CA SER A 131 -14.03 11.38 16.58
C SER A 131 -12.96 11.58 15.49
N GLU A 132 -12.42 12.80 15.42
CA GLU A 132 -11.22 13.06 14.61
C GLU A 132 -10.06 12.14 15.02
N GLU A 133 -9.98 11.82 16.32
CA GLU A 133 -8.95 10.95 16.88
C GLU A 133 -9.02 9.52 16.31
N ASP A 134 -10.23 8.99 16.07
CA ASP A 134 -10.39 7.67 15.43
C ASP A 134 -9.84 7.67 14.01
N VAL A 135 -10.08 8.74 13.26
CA VAL A 135 -9.54 8.89 11.90
C VAL A 135 -8.01 8.96 11.94
N LEU A 136 -7.46 9.81 12.79
CA LEU A 136 -6.00 9.99 12.91
C LEU A 136 -5.32 8.74 13.46
N SER A 137 -5.90 8.08 14.48
CA SER A 137 -5.34 6.85 15.05
C SER A 137 -5.25 5.72 14.02
N GLY A 138 -6.18 5.67 13.06
CA GLY A 138 -6.12 4.75 11.93
C GLY A 138 -4.92 4.98 11.00
N LEU A 139 -4.48 6.24 10.87
CA LEU A 139 -3.27 6.62 10.12
C LEU A 139 -2.00 6.38 10.93
N SER A 140 -2.05 6.64 12.24
CA SER A 140 -0.93 6.49 13.16
C SER A 140 -0.51 5.03 13.36
N ARG A 141 -1.49 4.11 13.44
CA ARG A 141 -1.25 2.70 13.79
C ARG A 141 -0.77 1.84 12.63
N CYS A 142 -0.80 2.32 11.39
CA CYS A 142 -0.29 1.54 10.26
C CYS A 142 1.25 1.48 10.25
N GLY A 143 1.82 0.38 9.77
CA GLY A 143 3.27 0.20 9.63
C GLY A 143 3.85 1.15 8.60
N LEU A 144 3.18 1.30 7.44
CA LEU A 144 3.53 2.26 6.41
C LEU A 144 2.32 3.13 6.06
N LEU A 145 2.50 4.46 6.11
CA LEU A 145 1.55 5.43 5.57
C LEU A 145 2.06 5.97 4.23
N VAL A 146 1.20 5.96 3.22
CA VAL A 146 1.47 6.60 1.92
C VAL A 146 0.52 7.76 1.77
N ILE A 147 1.07 8.98 1.63
CA ILE A 147 0.33 10.22 1.40
C ILE A 147 0.59 10.67 -0.04
N ASP A 148 -0.39 10.49 -0.91
CA ASP A 148 -0.28 10.90 -2.30
C ASP A 148 -0.64 12.38 -2.48
N ASP A 149 0.12 13.07 -3.35
CA ASP A 149 -0.14 14.44 -3.79
C ASP A 149 -0.20 15.50 -2.68
N LEU A 150 0.69 15.45 -1.68
CA LEU A 150 0.81 16.47 -0.63
C LEU A 150 1.09 17.86 -1.26
N GLY A 151 0.37 18.89 -0.78
CA GLY A 151 0.44 20.27 -1.27
C GLY A 151 -0.63 20.60 -2.31
N LYS A 152 -1.56 19.69 -2.61
CA LYS A 152 -2.76 19.98 -3.44
C LYS A 152 -3.93 20.53 -2.63
N GLU A 153 -3.95 20.29 -1.34
CA GLU A 153 -4.97 20.78 -0.43
C GLU A 153 -5.00 22.31 -0.36
N PRO A 154 -6.18 22.92 -0.11
CA PRO A 154 -6.25 24.34 0.15
C PRO A 154 -5.42 24.70 1.39
N PRO A 155 -4.52 25.69 1.32
CA PRO A 155 -3.67 26.09 2.44
C PRO A 155 -4.46 26.96 3.42
N THR A 156 -5.27 26.34 4.28
CA THR A 156 -5.95 27.00 5.41
C THR A 156 -5.28 26.58 6.72
N ASP A 157 -5.36 27.42 7.77
CA ASP A 157 -4.77 27.10 9.08
C ASP A 157 -5.23 25.76 9.62
N TRP A 158 -6.53 25.44 9.48
CA TRP A 158 -7.06 24.15 9.90
C TRP A 158 -6.46 23.00 9.10
N THR A 159 -6.39 23.12 7.77
CA THR A 159 -5.78 22.09 6.91
C THR A 159 -4.32 21.88 7.26
N LEU A 160 -3.57 22.99 7.45
CA LEU A 160 -2.16 22.96 7.81
C LEU A 160 -1.94 22.27 9.16
N THR A 161 -2.79 22.55 10.14
CA THR A 161 -2.79 21.86 11.45
C THR A 161 -3.01 20.37 11.29
N GLN A 162 -3.93 19.92 10.43
CA GLN A 162 -4.17 18.49 10.20
C GLN A 162 -2.97 17.81 9.50
N VAL A 163 -2.36 18.47 8.51
CA VAL A 163 -1.12 17.97 7.88
C VAL A 163 -0.02 17.82 8.93
N PHE A 164 0.15 18.85 9.77
CA PHE A 164 1.14 18.80 10.85
C PHE A 164 0.89 17.63 11.81
N ARG A 165 -0.35 17.46 12.29
CA ARG A 165 -0.70 16.34 13.20
C ARG A 165 -0.30 14.99 12.62
N VAL A 166 -0.63 14.75 11.35
CA VAL A 166 -0.31 13.47 10.68
C VAL A 166 1.20 13.27 10.54
N VAL A 167 1.93 14.29 10.08
CA VAL A 167 3.38 14.21 9.89
C VAL A 167 4.11 14.11 11.23
N ASN A 168 3.71 14.91 12.23
CA ASN A 168 4.30 14.92 13.55
C ASN A 168 4.15 13.57 14.26
N ASP A 169 2.96 12.98 14.20
CA ASP A 169 2.71 11.67 14.80
C ASP A 169 3.62 10.56 14.20
N ARG A 170 3.81 10.58 12.87
CA ARG A 170 4.73 9.66 12.19
C ARG A 170 6.18 9.90 12.61
N TYR A 171 6.57 11.17 12.76
CA TYR A 171 7.90 11.56 13.20
C TYR A 171 8.17 11.09 14.64
N GLU A 172 7.29 11.41 15.60
CA GLU A 172 7.45 11.05 17.01
C GLU A 172 7.43 9.52 17.24
N THR A 173 6.63 8.79 16.46
CA THR A 173 6.55 7.33 16.57
C THR A 173 7.59 6.59 15.73
N MET A 174 8.48 7.32 15.04
CA MET A 174 9.53 6.78 14.15
C MET A 174 8.98 5.79 13.11
N ARG A 175 7.76 6.01 12.63
CA ARG A 175 7.14 5.14 11.64
C ARG A 175 7.31 5.70 10.24
N PRO A 176 7.72 4.89 9.25
CA PRO A 176 8.00 5.35 7.90
C PRO A 176 6.74 5.91 7.22
N VAL A 177 6.93 6.97 6.45
CA VAL A 177 5.92 7.55 5.57
C VAL A 177 6.49 7.70 4.16
N VAL A 178 5.69 7.38 3.15
CA VAL A 178 6.00 7.68 1.75
C VAL A 178 5.09 8.81 1.31
N VAL A 179 5.69 9.93 0.93
CA VAL A 179 4.97 11.12 0.49
C VAL A 179 5.25 11.38 -0.98
N THR A 180 4.23 11.63 -1.78
CA THR A 180 4.42 12.18 -3.12
C THR A 180 3.98 13.64 -3.18
N SER A 181 4.68 14.45 -3.96
CA SER A 181 4.36 15.88 -4.15
C SER A 181 4.78 16.36 -5.54
N GLN A 182 4.17 17.44 -6.01
CA GLN A 182 4.64 18.18 -7.18
C GLN A 182 5.80 19.13 -6.82
N TYR A 183 5.98 19.42 -5.55
CA TYR A 183 6.90 20.39 -5.01
C TYR A 183 8.09 19.70 -4.35
N ASP A 184 9.30 20.24 -4.50
CA ASP A 184 10.38 19.92 -3.59
C ASP A 184 10.04 20.46 -2.18
N LEU A 185 10.81 20.08 -1.18
CA LEU A 185 10.51 20.49 0.21
C LEU A 185 10.52 22.01 0.44
N LYS A 186 11.37 22.77 -0.28
CA LYS A 186 11.42 24.22 -0.19
C LYS A 186 10.16 24.85 -0.79
N ALA A 187 9.77 24.41 -1.98
CA ALA A 187 8.57 24.89 -2.65
C ALA A 187 7.29 24.44 -1.90
N LEU A 188 7.31 23.24 -1.29
CA LEU A 188 6.22 22.80 -0.42
C LEU A 188 6.02 23.73 0.77
N GLY A 189 7.09 24.10 1.46
CA GLY A 189 7.04 25.07 2.56
C GLY A 189 6.39 26.39 2.14
N GLY A 190 6.86 26.96 1.03
CA GLY A 190 6.26 28.18 0.47
C GLY A 190 4.82 28.00 -0.01
N ARG A 191 4.41 26.81 -0.42
CA ARG A 191 3.02 26.49 -0.78
C ARG A 191 2.11 26.41 0.45
N LEU A 192 2.58 25.77 1.51
CA LEU A 192 1.83 25.56 2.75
C LEU A 192 1.67 26.87 3.55
N SER A 193 2.69 27.75 3.52
CA SER A 193 2.69 29.03 4.27
C SER A 193 1.90 30.16 3.59
N ARG A 194 1.35 29.95 2.36
CA ARG A 194 0.69 31.05 1.62
C ARG A 194 -0.48 31.72 2.36
N ASN A 195 -1.29 30.93 3.05
CA ASN A 195 -2.46 31.39 3.79
C ASN A 195 -2.54 30.68 5.16
N GLY A 196 -1.41 30.31 5.74
CA GLY A 196 -1.33 29.58 6.98
C GLY A 196 -0.09 29.97 7.80
N ASP A 197 0.02 29.39 8.97
CA ASP A 197 1.12 29.63 9.90
C ASP A 197 2.46 29.14 9.31
N ILE A 198 3.41 30.07 9.17
CA ILE A 198 4.74 29.81 8.61
C ILE A 198 5.52 28.82 9.50
N ASP A 199 5.40 28.90 10.79
CA ASP A 199 6.13 28.04 11.73
C ASP A 199 5.65 26.59 11.63
N ILE A 200 4.35 26.39 11.48
CA ILE A 200 3.76 25.06 11.25
C ILE A 200 4.23 24.50 9.90
N ALA A 201 4.23 25.31 8.85
CA ALA A 201 4.70 24.89 7.52
C ALA A 201 6.18 24.50 7.55
N LEU A 202 7.03 25.27 8.21
CA LEU A 202 8.45 24.96 8.40
C LEU A 202 8.66 23.70 9.24
N ALA A 203 7.85 23.50 10.28
CA ALA A 203 7.92 22.30 11.09
C ALA A 203 7.56 21.03 10.30
N ILE A 204 6.56 21.08 9.42
CA ILE A 204 6.22 19.96 8.50
C ILE A 204 7.40 19.63 7.60
N VAL A 205 7.97 20.65 6.93
CA VAL A 205 9.09 20.47 6.01
C VAL A 205 10.33 19.91 6.71
N SER A 206 10.64 20.43 7.91
CA SER A 206 11.77 19.96 8.73
C SER A 206 11.64 18.46 9.04
N ARG A 207 10.49 18.03 9.55
CA ARG A 207 10.23 16.62 9.87
C ARG A 207 10.31 15.71 8.64
N LEU A 208 9.69 16.10 7.53
CA LEU A 208 9.78 15.36 6.28
C LEU A 208 11.21 15.28 5.76
N SER A 209 12.00 16.36 5.92
CA SER A 209 13.40 16.37 5.50
C SER A 209 14.28 15.42 6.31
N GLU A 210 13.97 15.24 7.59
CA GLU A 210 14.73 14.38 8.51
C GLU A 210 14.33 12.92 8.34
N MET A 211 13.03 12.62 8.31
CA MET A 211 12.53 11.24 8.30
C MET A 211 12.47 10.58 6.92
N CYS A 212 12.60 11.36 5.82
CA CYS A 212 12.42 10.85 4.47
C CYS A 212 13.67 11.01 3.60
N ALA A 213 14.05 9.95 2.89
CA ALA A 213 14.97 10.06 1.75
C ALA A 213 14.27 10.78 0.59
N LYS A 214 14.99 11.68 -0.09
CA LYS A 214 14.45 12.51 -1.18
C LYS A 214 14.67 11.83 -2.52
N HIS A 215 13.58 11.68 -3.31
CA HIS A 215 13.61 11.07 -4.63
C HIS A 215 12.97 12.01 -5.66
N GLU A 216 13.79 12.60 -6.51
CA GLU A 216 13.29 13.45 -7.60
C GLU A 216 12.88 12.59 -8.80
N MET A 217 11.64 12.75 -9.24
CA MET A 217 11.12 12.12 -10.46
C MET A 217 11.21 13.12 -11.60
N ARG A 218 12.00 12.79 -12.63
CA ARG A 218 12.19 13.60 -13.84
C ARG A 218 11.53 12.91 -15.04
N GLY A 219 11.22 13.68 -16.07
CA GLY A 219 10.73 13.18 -17.35
C GLY A 219 9.44 13.86 -17.81
N ALA A 220 9.01 13.49 -19.01
CA ALA A 220 7.75 13.96 -19.60
C ALA A 220 6.53 13.31 -18.94
N ASP A 221 5.35 13.91 -19.14
CA ASP A 221 4.09 13.33 -18.69
C ASP A 221 3.79 12.04 -19.47
N ARG A 222 3.90 10.90 -18.76
CA ARG A 222 3.68 9.55 -19.33
C ARG A 222 2.24 9.37 -19.84
N ARG A 223 1.28 10.16 -19.37
CA ARG A 223 -0.14 10.08 -19.77
C ARG A 223 -0.35 10.65 -21.19
N LEU A 224 0.48 11.60 -21.60
CA LEU A 224 0.41 12.22 -22.93
C LEU A 224 1.06 11.35 -24.02
N HIS A 225 1.90 10.39 -23.63
CA HIS A 225 2.65 9.55 -24.57
C HIS A 225 2.15 8.09 -24.63
N GLY A 226 0.93 7.82 -24.17
CA GLY A 226 0.24 6.53 -24.40
C GLY A 226 0.86 5.29 -23.74
N GLN A 227 1.76 5.46 -22.79
CA GLN A 227 2.30 4.37 -21.98
C GLN A 227 1.65 4.40 -20.59
N GLY A 228 0.47 3.79 -20.52
CA GLY A 228 -0.27 3.58 -19.29
C GLY A 228 -0.35 2.12 -18.94
#